data_ac494c5a0c55b1dee53fbc07704a5044
#
_entry.id   ac494c5a0c55b1dee53fbc07704a5044
#
_cell.length_a   1.000
_cell.length_b   1.000
_cell.length_c   1.000
_cell.angle_alpha   90.00
_cell.angle_beta   90.00
_cell.angle_gamma   90.00
#
_symmetry.space_group_name_H-M   'P 1'
#
loop_
_entity.id
_entity.type
_entity.pdbx_description
1 polymer ?
#
loop_
_entity_poly.entity_id
_entity_poly.type
_entity_poly.pdbx_seq_one_letter_code
_entity_poly.pdbx_strand_id
1 'polypeptide(L)'
;MNDAPRQKLREIIRQHGQVIIENPRRCENLLRDYCGEFRREISVLTMALEEHAVADMLSAATTLPRKVTLARLAQRLCDNLALSEAAARWSIESWAWAFDLITDAELATNATERTGKSSEAEPTKNASPQIAPQTIQTKQNSPLTQAAQTRQPTSTQSANVQAKSPVFVVSPSGGNYKSIGEALRNIPANSRLLIREGLYHESIVLDKRDVEIVGDGAIEKIVVRSSNQSCVSMQTERAAVRGLTLQGRGKSFGKSFFAVDVPRGELTLENCRISSDSLSCVAIHGANANPSIKNCWIHDGADSGIYIFDNARASIESCDIYRNHNVNLAITQGANPAIKKCRIYAGENGGIVIWGNGATGTIEDCEITNHRLANVGISQSANPIFRRCTISGGRDSGVFVQQKGYGSFEECDIYGNRKAEVAVTDGSNTTLRRCTVHDGRESGVYVGNIARALVESCNIYDNADAGVYVYGESVISVRRCNIHRNGKVAVRVKENSRASVEDCDLRGNRIATWETEHGVIVERKNNRE
;
A
#
# COMPACT_ATOMS: atom_id res chain seq x y z
N MET A 1 -15.13 1.95 31.59
CA MET A 1 -13.85 2.65 31.56
C MET A 1 -13.87 3.74 32.62
N ASN A 2 -12.81 3.85 33.38
CA ASN A 2 -12.64 4.88 34.42
C ASN A 2 -12.14 6.17 33.76
N ASP A 3 -12.53 7.34 34.32
CA ASP A 3 -12.15 8.65 33.77
C ASP A 3 -10.85 9.22 34.34
N ALA A 4 -10.28 8.63 35.39
CA ALA A 4 -9.02 9.08 35.96
C ALA A 4 -7.85 9.07 34.95
N PRO A 5 -7.63 8.01 34.14
CA PRO A 5 -6.60 8.00 33.09
C PRO A 5 -6.80 9.06 32.00
N ARG A 6 -8.05 9.38 31.68
CA ARG A 6 -8.40 10.45 30.73
C ARG A 6 -7.97 11.82 31.27
N GLN A 7 -8.20 12.09 32.55
CA GLN A 7 -7.78 13.34 33.18
C GLN A 7 -6.26 13.46 33.21
N LYS A 8 -5.57 12.37 33.57
CA LYS A 8 -4.09 12.33 33.54
C LYS A 8 -3.51 12.48 32.17
N LEU A 9 -4.13 11.90 31.17
CA LEU A 9 -3.75 12.10 29.78
C LEU A 9 -3.79 13.59 29.37
N ARG A 10 -4.85 14.30 29.74
CA ARG A 10 -4.96 15.74 29.47
C ARG A 10 -3.88 16.56 30.18
N GLU A 11 -3.54 16.21 31.43
CA GLU A 11 -2.43 16.82 32.14
C GLU A 11 -1.09 16.58 31.44
N ILE A 12 -0.81 15.35 31.04
CA ILE A 12 0.41 14.97 30.31
C ILE A 12 0.53 15.75 28.99
N ILE A 13 -0.55 15.87 28.23
CA ILE A 13 -0.55 16.63 26.96
C ILE A 13 -0.31 18.12 27.20
N ARG A 14 -0.90 18.70 28.24
CA ARG A 14 -0.66 20.11 28.63
C ARG A 14 0.79 20.38 29.04
N GLN A 15 1.46 19.41 29.67
CA GLN A 15 2.85 19.52 30.09
C GLN A 15 3.86 19.25 28.96
N HIS A 16 3.60 18.29 28.11
CA HIS A 16 4.55 17.77 27.12
C HIS A 16 4.20 18.14 25.69
N GLY A 17 3.02 18.68 25.42
CA GLY A 17 2.55 19.04 24.08
C GLY A 17 2.32 17.82 23.17
N GLN A 18 2.28 18.08 21.87
CA GLN A 18 2.05 17.03 20.87
C GLN A 18 3.21 16.04 20.71
N VAL A 19 4.40 16.36 21.18
CA VAL A 19 5.58 15.46 21.08
C VAL A 19 5.33 14.11 21.79
N ILE A 20 4.37 14.04 22.72
CA ILE A 20 4.05 12.80 23.42
C ILE A 20 3.40 11.74 22.50
N ILE A 21 2.73 12.14 21.42
CA ILE A 21 2.10 11.21 20.46
C ILE A 21 3.11 10.53 19.53
N GLU A 22 4.32 11.11 19.40
CA GLU A 22 5.38 10.53 18.57
C GLU A 22 6.06 9.32 19.25
N ASN A 23 5.84 9.15 20.56
CA ASN A 23 6.44 8.06 21.33
C ASN A 23 5.40 7.37 22.24
N PRO A 24 4.66 6.37 21.73
CA PRO A 24 3.62 5.63 22.46
C PRO A 24 4.12 5.04 23.79
N ARG A 25 5.34 4.48 23.80
CA ARG A 25 5.95 3.92 25.03
C ARG A 25 6.19 4.97 26.10
N ARG A 26 6.60 6.17 25.73
CA ARG A 26 6.79 7.26 26.69
C ARG A 26 5.45 7.71 27.28
N CYS A 27 4.41 7.81 26.46
CA CYS A 27 3.06 8.13 26.89
C CYS A 27 2.53 7.07 27.87
N GLU A 28 2.70 5.79 27.53
CA GLU A 28 2.32 4.66 28.38
C GLU A 28 3.01 4.70 29.74
N ASN A 29 4.33 4.90 29.76
CA ASN A 29 5.10 4.98 31.01
C ASN A 29 4.62 6.13 31.89
N LEU A 30 4.39 7.31 31.34
CA LEU A 30 3.85 8.46 32.12
C LEU A 30 2.46 8.15 32.68
N LEU A 31 1.57 7.55 31.88
CA LEU A 31 0.25 7.14 32.38
C LEU A 31 0.36 6.08 33.48
N ARG A 32 1.29 5.13 33.38
CA ARG A 32 1.54 4.12 34.41
C ARG A 32 2.10 4.74 35.71
N ASP A 33 2.94 5.74 35.60
CA ASP A 33 3.50 6.44 36.76
C ASP A 33 2.42 7.24 37.54
N TYR A 34 1.45 7.80 36.82
CA TYR A 34 0.40 8.63 37.45
C TYR A 34 -0.87 7.87 37.84
N CYS A 35 -1.20 6.77 37.16
CA CYS A 35 -2.45 6.03 37.36
C CYS A 35 -2.35 4.54 36.99
N GLY A 36 -1.27 3.88 37.41
CA GLY A 36 -0.91 2.51 37.03
C GLY A 36 -1.90 1.42 37.43
N GLU A 37 -2.83 1.69 38.38
CA GLU A 37 -3.92 0.79 38.72
C GLU A 37 -4.94 0.58 37.58
N PHE A 38 -5.06 1.53 36.66
CA PHE A 38 -6.01 1.50 35.54
C PHE A 38 -5.40 0.90 34.26
N ARG A 39 -4.81 -0.29 34.37
CA ARG A 39 -4.05 -0.94 33.29
C ARG A 39 -4.84 -1.09 31.99
N ARG A 40 -6.14 -1.41 32.08
CA ARG A 40 -7.02 -1.58 30.91
C ARG A 40 -7.21 -0.28 30.16
N GLU A 41 -7.49 0.79 30.86
CA GLU A 41 -7.69 2.11 30.28
C GLU A 41 -6.41 2.64 29.65
N ILE A 42 -5.27 2.48 30.32
CA ILE A 42 -3.95 2.85 29.78
C ILE A 42 -3.67 2.10 28.48
N SER A 43 -3.87 0.78 28.48
CA SER A 43 -3.67 -0.04 27.27
C SER A 43 -4.53 0.44 26.09
N VAL A 44 -5.81 0.74 26.34
CA VAL A 44 -6.73 1.21 25.28
C VAL A 44 -6.34 2.60 24.75
N LEU A 45 -5.83 3.49 25.62
CA LEU A 45 -5.30 4.80 25.18
C LEU A 45 -4.02 4.64 24.36
N THR A 46 -3.10 3.78 24.78
CA THR A 46 -1.84 3.54 24.07
C THR A 46 -2.07 2.87 22.71
N MET A 47 -2.99 1.90 22.64
CA MET A 47 -3.37 1.24 21.38
C MET A 47 -3.88 2.25 20.33
N ALA A 48 -4.59 3.29 20.72
CA ALA A 48 -5.02 4.34 19.80
C ALA A 48 -3.85 5.18 19.23
N LEU A 49 -2.75 5.32 20.00
CA LEU A 49 -1.51 5.92 19.50
C LEU A 49 -0.78 4.99 18.52
N GLU A 50 -0.64 3.72 18.88
CA GLU A 50 0.04 2.71 18.05
C GLU A 50 -0.66 2.50 16.72
N GLU A 51 -1.99 2.59 16.69
CA GLU A 51 -2.82 2.57 15.48
C GLU A 51 -2.86 3.91 14.71
N HIS A 52 -2.06 4.89 15.13
CA HIS A 52 -2.02 6.24 14.55
C HIS A 52 -3.38 6.97 14.52
N ALA A 53 -4.38 6.47 15.24
CA ALA A 53 -5.71 7.07 15.27
C ALA A 53 -5.70 8.50 15.81
N VAL A 54 -4.80 8.79 16.76
CA VAL A 54 -4.63 10.12 17.35
C VAL A 54 -3.99 11.09 16.35
N ALA A 55 -2.98 10.66 15.62
CA ALA A 55 -2.34 11.48 14.59
C ALA A 55 -3.35 11.83 13.47
N ASP A 56 -4.14 10.84 13.03
CA ASP A 56 -5.19 11.04 12.03
C ASP A 56 -6.30 11.95 12.53
N MET A 57 -6.67 11.85 13.82
CA MET A 57 -7.65 12.74 14.43
C MET A 57 -7.20 14.20 14.41
N LEU A 58 -5.93 14.45 14.67
CA LEU A 58 -5.34 15.79 14.67
C LEU A 58 -5.17 16.33 13.25
N SER A 59 -4.91 15.47 12.27
CA SER A 59 -4.76 15.84 10.86
C SER A 59 -6.11 16.02 10.13
N ALA A 60 -7.17 15.33 10.54
CA ALA A 60 -8.48 15.32 9.87
C ALA A 60 -9.33 16.60 10.06
N ALA A 61 -8.77 17.67 10.57
CA ALA A 61 -9.51 18.82 11.13
C ALA A 61 -10.32 19.69 10.13
N THR A 62 -10.47 19.35 8.83
CA THR A 62 -11.11 20.31 7.90
C THR A 62 -12.11 19.77 6.86
N THR A 63 -12.32 18.47 6.71
CA THR A 63 -13.15 17.96 5.58
C THR A 63 -14.43 17.22 5.98
N LEU A 64 -14.54 16.71 7.20
CA LEU A 64 -15.72 16.00 7.69
C LEU A 64 -16.22 16.60 9.01
N PRO A 65 -17.52 16.52 9.30
CA PRO A 65 -18.02 16.88 10.63
C PRO A 65 -17.30 16.08 11.71
N ARG A 66 -16.81 16.76 12.75
CA ARG A 66 -16.00 16.17 13.84
C ARG A 66 -16.59 14.88 14.42
N LYS A 67 -17.90 14.84 14.66
CA LYS A 67 -18.60 13.63 15.13
C LYS A 67 -18.40 12.42 14.21
N VAL A 68 -18.41 12.63 12.89
CA VAL A 68 -18.22 11.57 11.88
C VAL A 68 -16.78 11.07 11.90
N THR A 69 -15.81 11.98 12.01
CA THR A 69 -14.39 11.61 12.10
C THR A 69 -14.11 10.78 13.36
N LEU A 70 -14.59 11.20 14.52
CA LEU A 70 -14.40 10.45 15.78
C LEU A 70 -15.08 9.08 15.74
N ALA A 71 -16.28 8.99 15.19
CA ALA A 71 -16.99 7.71 15.03
C ALA A 71 -16.24 6.75 14.08
N ARG A 72 -15.69 7.25 12.97
CA ARG A 72 -14.87 6.47 12.01
C ARG A 72 -13.58 5.95 12.65
N LEU A 73 -12.90 6.78 13.42
CA LEU A 73 -11.68 6.37 14.12
C LEU A 73 -11.98 5.34 15.23
N ALA A 74 -13.07 5.50 15.97
CA ALA A 74 -13.51 4.50 16.95
C ALA A 74 -13.85 3.16 16.26
N GLN A 75 -14.56 3.18 15.12
CA GLN A 75 -14.85 1.98 14.35
C GLN A 75 -13.56 1.29 13.89
N ARG A 76 -12.56 2.04 13.41
CA ARG A 76 -11.25 1.49 13.04
C ARG A 76 -10.55 0.77 14.20
N LEU A 77 -10.61 1.31 15.42
CA LEU A 77 -10.06 0.62 16.59
C LEU A 77 -10.82 -0.67 16.94
N CYS A 78 -12.15 -0.71 16.70
CA CYS A 78 -12.91 -1.95 16.84
C CYS A 78 -12.46 -2.99 15.83
N ASP A 79 -12.34 -2.61 14.57
CA ASP A 79 -12.03 -3.50 13.45
C ASP A 79 -10.59 -4.04 13.52
N ASN A 80 -9.62 -3.18 13.86
CA ASN A 80 -8.19 -3.53 13.85
C ASN A 80 -7.72 -4.20 15.14
N LEU A 81 -8.27 -3.80 16.31
CA LEU A 81 -7.77 -4.23 17.62
C LEU A 81 -8.77 -5.10 18.39
N ALA A 82 -9.89 -5.47 17.79
CA ALA A 82 -10.99 -6.20 18.43
C ALA A 82 -11.46 -5.55 19.76
N LEU A 83 -11.35 -4.22 19.86
CA LEU A 83 -11.89 -3.48 20.99
C LEU A 83 -13.42 -3.45 20.94
N SER A 84 -14.05 -3.49 22.13
CA SER A 84 -15.50 -3.23 22.18
C SER A 84 -15.78 -1.79 21.73
N GLU A 85 -16.93 -1.55 21.10
CA GLU A 85 -17.35 -0.22 20.64
C GLU A 85 -17.25 0.84 21.76
N ALA A 86 -17.65 0.46 22.98
CA ALA A 86 -17.57 1.33 24.15
C ALA A 86 -16.13 1.71 24.51
N ALA A 87 -15.17 0.79 24.42
CA ALA A 87 -13.76 1.03 24.74
C ALA A 87 -13.08 1.88 23.64
N ALA A 88 -13.30 1.55 22.37
CA ALA A 88 -12.77 2.29 21.25
C ALA A 88 -13.26 3.74 21.20
N ARG A 89 -14.57 3.94 21.39
CA ARG A 89 -15.18 5.27 21.47
C ARG A 89 -14.66 6.07 22.66
N TRP A 90 -14.56 5.45 23.84
CA TRP A 90 -13.99 6.07 25.02
C TRP A 90 -12.55 6.53 24.80
N SER A 91 -11.74 5.72 24.13
CA SER A 91 -10.36 6.08 23.82
C SER A 91 -10.27 7.29 22.90
N ILE A 92 -10.95 7.27 21.76
CA ILE A 92 -10.94 8.37 20.79
C ILE A 92 -11.48 9.67 21.38
N GLU A 93 -12.56 9.60 22.17
CA GLU A 93 -13.09 10.78 22.87
C GLU A 93 -12.14 11.30 23.96
N SER A 94 -11.39 10.41 24.62
CA SER A 94 -10.38 10.82 25.62
C SER A 94 -9.25 11.61 24.97
N TRP A 95 -8.75 11.16 23.83
CA TRP A 95 -7.75 11.87 23.05
C TRP A 95 -8.29 13.18 22.46
N ALA A 96 -9.51 13.18 21.93
CA ALA A 96 -10.15 14.38 21.40
C ALA A 96 -10.33 15.45 22.48
N TRP A 97 -10.72 15.03 23.69
CA TRP A 97 -10.86 15.92 24.83
C TRP A 97 -9.51 16.42 25.36
N ALA A 98 -8.49 15.57 25.38
CA ALA A 98 -7.17 15.93 25.83
C ALA A 98 -6.48 16.98 24.94
N PHE A 99 -6.81 17.01 23.65
CA PHE A 99 -6.37 18.01 22.67
C PHE A 99 -7.36 19.18 22.47
N ASP A 100 -8.33 19.35 23.37
CA ASP A 100 -9.35 20.41 23.32
C ASP A 100 -10.16 20.43 21.99
N LEU A 101 -10.27 19.26 21.32
CA LEU A 101 -11.08 19.10 20.10
C LEU A 101 -12.57 18.94 20.43
N ILE A 102 -12.93 18.47 21.63
CA ILE A 102 -14.29 18.43 22.15
C ILE A 102 -14.34 19.09 23.52
N THR A 103 -15.47 19.70 23.84
CA THR A 103 -15.72 20.38 25.13
C THR A 103 -16.13 19.42 26.24
N ASP A 104 -16.07 19.85 27.49
CA ASP A 104 -16.57 19.09 28.65
C ASP A 104 -18.08 18.76 28.51
N ALA A 105 -18.86 19.67 27.93
CA ALA A 105 -20.28 19.48 27.68
C ALA A 105 -20.55 18.41 26.60
N GLU A 106 -19.80 18.40 25.52
CA GLU A 106 -19.89 17.37 24.47
C GLU A 106 -19.47 16.00 25.00
N LEU A 107 -18.43 15.94 25.85
CA LEU A 107 -17.98 14.71 26.48
C LEU A 107 -19.07 14.14 27.42
N ALA A 108 -19.74 14.99 28.22
CA ALA A 108 -20.82 14.59 29.09
C ALA A 108 -22.08 14.11 28.32
N THR A 109 -22.42 14.78 27.22
CA THR A 109 -23.56 14.38 26.36
C THR A 109 -23.30 13.02 25.72
N ASN A 110 -22.08 12.77 25.22
CA ASN A 110 -21.68 11.48 24.67
C ASN A 110 -21.69 10.36 25.73
N ALA A 111 -21.46 10.67 27.00
CA ALA A 111 -21.56 9.71 28.11
C ALA A 111 -23.00 9.32 28.43
N THR A 112 -23.96 10.25 28.34
CA THR A 112 -25.39 10.02 28.61
C THR A 112 -26.05 9.20 27.48
N GLU A 113 -25.66 9.38 26.24
CA GLU A 113 -26.11 8.56 25.11
C GLU A 113 -25.68 7.08 25.24
N ARG A 114 -24.62 6.78 26.02
CA ARG A 114 -24.15 5.40 26.30
C ARG A 114 -25.04 4.67 27.31
N THR A 115 -25.62 5.38 28.28
CA THR A 115 -26.47 4.80 29.33
C THR A 115 -27.92 4.60 28.89
N GLY A 116 -28.37 5.29 27.86
CA GLY A 116 -29.74 5.21 27.33
C GLY A 116 -30.02 4.07 26.34
N LYS A 117 -28.99 3.32 25.90
CA LYS A 117 -29.15 2.21 24.93
C LYS A 117 -29.04 0.80 25.50
N SER A 118 -29.01 0.63 26.80
CA SER A 118 -28.91 -0.69 27.47
C SER A 118 -30.19 -1.13 28.19
N SER A 119 -31.37 -0.94 27.59
CA SER A 119 -32.57 -1.66 28.01
C SER A 119 -33.45 -1.94 26.80
N GLU A 120 -33.54 -3.22 26.48
CA GLU A 120 -34.43 -3.97 25.60
C GLU A 120 -33.68 -4.71 24.48
N ALA A 121 -33.56 -6.00 24.61
CA ALA A 121 -34.31 -7.13 24.27
C ALA A 121 -33.45 -8.41 24.31
N GLU A 122 -33.89 -9.38 25.11
CA GLU A 122 -33.44 -10.78 24.99
C GLU A 122 -34.01 -11.43 23.71
N PRO A 123 -33.32 -12.42 23.13
CA PRO A 123 -33.73 -12.99 21.85
C PRO A 123 -34.72 -14.14 22.05
N THR A 124 -35.88 -14.03 21.46
CA THR A 124 -36.75 -15.18 21.19
C THR A 124 -36.23 -15.98 19.99
N LYS A 125 -36.02 -17.27 20.26
CA LYS A 125 -35.83 -18.32 19.23
C LYS A 125 -37.07 -18.39 18.35
N ASN A 126 -36.94 -18.39 17.01
CA ASN A 126 -37.55 -19.41 16.15
C ASN A 126 -37.35 -19.14 14.65
N ALA A 127 -37.12 -20.28 13.97
CA ALA A 127 -37.51 -20.60 12.60
C ALA A 127 -36.73 -20.01 11.41
N SER A 128 -35.87 -20.85 10.86
CA SER A 128 -35.40 -20.80 9.46
C SER A 128 -36.57 -21.08 8.50
N PRO A 129 -36.68 -20.40 7.36
CA PRO A 129 -37.39 -20.92 6.19
C PRO A 129 -36.36 -21.52 5.19
N GLN A 130 -36.57 -22.78 4.87
CA GLN A 130 -36.00 -23.48 3.73
C GLN A 130 -36.48 -22.83 2.43
N ILE A 131 -35.60 -22.52 1.54
CA ILE A 131 -35.93 -22.20 0.14
C ILE A 131 -35.42 -23.36 -0.72
N ALA A 132 -36.39 -24.05 -1.35
CA ALA A 132 -36.15 -25.12 -2.31
C ALA A 132 -35.63 -24.58 -3.65
N PRO A 133 -34.84 -25.38 -4.41
CA PRO A 133 -34.26 -24.94 -5.68
C PRO A 133 -35.32 -25.00 -6.80
N GLN A 134 -35.51 -23.90 -7.51
CA GLN A 134 -36.27 -23.88 -8.75
C GLN A 134 -35.36 -24.23 -9.94
N THR A 135 -35.74 -25.29 -10.62
CA THR A 135 -35.20 -25.80 -11.86
C THR A 135 -35.55 -24.88 -13.03
N ILE A 136 -34.56 -24.33 -13.72
CA ILE A 136 -34.79 -23.63 -14.99
C ILE A 136 -34.62 -24.61 -16.14
N GLN A 137 -35.68 -24.86 -16.85
CA GLN A 137 -35.71 -25.67 -18.06
C GLN A 137 -35.10 -24.93 -19.24
N THR A 138 -34.10 -25.56 -19.84
CA THR A 138 -33.55 -25.25 -21.15
C THR A 138 -34.57 -25.54 -22.26
N LYS A 139 -34.89 -24.57 -23.09
CA LYS A 139 -35.48 -24.80 -24.41
C LYS A 139 -34.45 -24.57 -25.50
N GLN A 140 -34.04 -25.67 -26.12
CA GLN A 140 -33.37 -25.69 -27.42
C GLN A 140 -34.42 -25.39 -28.49
N ASN A 141 -34.06 -24.59 -29.48
CA ASN A 141 -34.55 -24.71 -30.86
C ASN A 141 -33.56 -24.05 -31.82
N SER A 142 -32.98 -24.86 -32.68
CA SER A 142 -32.33 -24.51 -33.95
C SER A 142 -33.21 -25.04 -35.07
N PRO A 143 -32.89 -24.86 -36.38
CA PRO A 143 -32.58 -23.67 -37.18
C PRO A 143 -33.54 -23.54 -38.38
N LEU A 144 -33.54 -22.43 -39.08
CA LEU A 144 -34.01 -22.41 -40.47
C LEU A 144 -33.26 -21.33 -41.28
N THR A 145 -32.67 -21.82 -42.33
CA THR A 145 -32.01 -21.20 -43.46
C THR A 145 -32.97 -20.40 -44.33
N GLN A 146 -32.56 -19.24 -44.88
CA GLN A 146 -32.66 -18.84 -46.27
C GLN A 146 -32.41 -17.35 -46.48
N ALA A 147 -31.48 -17.10 -47.27
CA ALA A 147 -31.42 -16.55 -48.64
C ALA A 147 -30.92 -15.09 -48.71
N ALA A 148 -29.84 -14.99 -49.43
CA ALA A 148 -29.13 -13.78 -49.81
C ALA A 148 -29.99 -12.78 -50.61
N GLN A 149 -29.84 -11.50 -50.33
CA GLN A 149 -29.94 -10.46 -51.34
C GLN A 149 -28.87 -9.40 -51.11
N THR A 150 -28.00 -9.35 -52.11
CA THR A 150 -26.93 -8.40 -52.34
C THR A 150 -27.48 -6.98 -52.46
N ARG A 151 -27.14 -6.06 -51.55
CA ARG A 151 -27.17 -4.63 -51.82
C ARG A 151 -25.82 -4.04 -51.42
N GLN A 152 -25.08 -3.57 -52.42
CA GLN A 152 -23.88 -2.73 -52.25
C GLN A 152 -24.23 -1.47 -51.46
N PRO A 153 -23.46 -1.13 -50.42
CA PRO A 153 -23.51 0.21 -49.91
C PRO A 153 -22.48 1.08 -50.62
N THR A 154 -22.96 2.10 -51.26
CA THR A 154 -22.21 3.27 -51.68
C THR A 154 -21.26 3.73 -50.61
N SER A 155 -19.98 3.73 -50.90
CA SER A 155 -18.92 4.28 -50.09
C SER A 155 -19.03 5.79 -49.97
N THR A 156 -19.68 6.27 -48.94
CA THR A 156 -19.46 7.62 -48.45
C THR A 156 -18.25 7.56 -47.51
N GLN A 157 -17.08 7.85 -48.05
CA GLN A 157 -15.90 8.17 -47.26
C GLN A 157 -16.20 9.43 -46.45
N SER A 158 -16.70 9.25 -45.23
CA SER A 158 -16.59 10.30 -44.19
C SER A 158 -15.11 10.40 -43.85
N ALA A 159 -14.44 11.33 -44.47
CA ALA A 159 -13.12 11.77 -44.03
C ALA A 159 -13.26 12.19 -42.55
N ASN A 160 -12.78 11.35 -41.67
CA ASN A 160 -12.63 11.66 -40.25
C ASN A 160 -11.51 12.70 -40.12
N VAL A 161 -11.84 13.97 -40.37
CA VAL A 161 -10.97 15.10 -40.05
C VAL A 161 -10.90 15.13 -38.53
N GLN A 162 -9.91 14.48 -37.95
CA GLN A 162 -9.53 14.71 -36.56
C GLN A 162 -9.23 16.21 -36.43
N ALA A 163 -10.17 16.95 -35.90
CA ALA A 163 -9.98 18.36 -35.57
C ALA A 163 -8.73 18.45 -34.67
N LYS A 164 -7.67 19.09 -35.19
CA LYS A 164 -6.43 19.28 -34.39
C LYS A 164 -6.82 20.04 -33.14
N SER A 165 -6.49 19.46 -31.98
CA SER A 165 -6.69 20.12 -30.68
C SER A 165 -6.05 21.52 -30.71
N PRO A 166 -6.73 22.57 -30.27
CA PRO A 166 -6.17 23.91 -30.22
C PRO A 166 -4.94 23.94 -29.31
N VAL A 167 -3.89 24.59 -29.79
CA VAL A 167 -2.58 24.62 -29.11
C VAL A 167 -2.34 26.03 -28.58
N PHE A 168 -1.99 26.15 -27.32
CA PHE A 168 -1.65 27.40 -26.65
C PHE A 168 -0.27 27.30 -26.01
N VAL A 169 0.47 28.39 -25.99
CA VAL A 169 1.80 28.49 -25.42
C VAL A 169 1.75 29.26 -24.10
N VAL A 170 2.33 28.68 -23.07
CA VAL A 170 2.54 29.34 -21.78
C VAL A 170 4.03 29.64 -21.62
N SER A 171 4.37 30.91 -21.37
CA SER A 171 5.74 31.34 -21.17
C SER A 171 5.81 32.56 -20.27
N PRO A 172 6.72 32.66 -19.31
CA PRO A 172 6.92 33.86 -18.49
C PRO A 172 7.36 35.07 -19.32
N SER A 173 8.06 34.86 -20.45
CA SER A 173 8.66 35.88 -21.28
C SER A 173 7.85 36.26 -22.55
N GLY A 174 6.75 35.52 -22.80
CA GLY A 174 5.88 35.80 -23.98
C GLY A 174 5.30 34.51 -24.57
N GLY A 175 4.00 34.44 -24.67
CA GLY A 175 3.18 33.33 -25.18
C GLY A 175 1.73 33.77 -25.26
N ASN A 176 0.80 32.83 -25.44
CA ASN A 176 -0.62 33.11 -25.32
C ASN A 176 -0.99 33.50 -23.87
N TYR A 177 -0.29 32.86 -22.90
CA TYR A 177 -0.50 33.09 -21.47
C TYR A 177 0.84 33.17 -20.74
N LYS A 178 0.88 33.85 -19.58
CA LYS A 178 2.06 33.97 -18.74
C LYS A 178 2.10 32.91 -17.64
N SER A 179 0.95 32.31 -17.27
CA SER A 179 0.84 31.27 -16.25
C SER A 179 -0.01 30.11 -16.72
N ILE A 180 0.23 28.93 -16.15
CA ILE A 180 -0.51 27.70 -16.48
C ILE A 180 -1.95 27.81 -15.97
N GLY A 181 -2.15 28.35 -14.76
CA GLY A 181 -3.48 28.55 -14.19
C GLY A 181 -4.34 29.55 -14.96
N GLU A 182 -3.74 30.61 -15.51
CA GLU A 182 -4.44 31.54 -16.42
C GLU A 182 -4.89 30.83 -17.69
N ALA A 183 -3.99 30.06 -18.31
CA ALA A 183 -4.29 29.28 -19.50
C ALA A 183 -5.44 28.31 -19.25
N LEU A 184 -5.37 27.50 -18.19
CA LEU A 184 -6.40 26.52 -17.86
C LEU A 184 -7.78 27.12 -17.64
N ARG A 185 -7.89 28.32 -17.10
CA ARG A 185 -9.19 29.01 -16.98
C ARG A 185 -9.80 29.39 -18.33
N ASN A 186 -8.96 29.76 -19.31
CA ASN A 186 -9.40 30.39 -20.56
C ASN A 186 -9.48 29.45 -21.78
N ILE A 187 -8.79 28.29 -21.75
CA ILE A 187 -8.82 27.33 -22.86
C ILE A 187 -10.07 26.46 -22.81
N PRO A 188 -10.56 25.96 -23.95
CA PRO A 188 -11.60 24.93 -23.97
C PRO A 188 -11.06 23.55 -23.58
N ALA A 189 -11.96 22.59 -23.34
CA ALA A 189 -11.61 21.17 -23.28
C ALA A 189 -10.94 20.71 -24.60
N ASN A 190 -10.25 19.57 -24.56
CA ASN A 190 -9.49 19.03 -25.70
C ASN A 190 -8.39 19.96 -26.22
N SER A 191 -7.81 20.79 -25.35
CA SER A 191 -6.72 21.71 -25.70
C SER A 191 -5.36 21.18 -25.31
N ARG A 192 -4.33 21.62 -26.01
CA ARG A 192 -2.93 21.33 -25.69
C ARG A 192 -2.21 22.59 -25.24
N LEU A 193 -1.58 22.55 -24.07
CA LEU A 193 -0.73 23.61 -23.53
C LEU A 193 0.73 23.22 -23.70
N LEU A 194 1.50 24.05 -24.41
CA LEU A 194 2.96 23.94 -24.49
C LEU A 194 3.57 24.86 -23.44
N ILE A 195 4.29 24.29 -22.49
CA ILE A 195 4.90 25.01 -21.38
C ILE A 195 6.37 25.23 -21.69
N ARG A 196 6.77 26.48 -21.88
CA ARG A 196 8.16 26.88 -22.13
C ARG A 196 9.01 26.81 -20.86
N GLU A 197 10.33 26.82 -21.03
CA GLU A 197 11.26 26.88 -19.92
C GLU A 197 10.94 28.02 -18.96
N GLY A 198 10.97 27.74 -17.66
CA GLY A 198 10.65 28.69 -16.61
C GLY A 198 10.33 28.02 -15.28
N LEU A 199 10.30 28.84 -14.23
CA LEU A 199 9.84 28.46 -12.90
C LEU A 199 8.43 29.03 -12.68
N TYR A 200 7.45 28.12 -12.55
CA TYR A 200 6.05 28.44 -12.36
C TYR A 200 5.65 28.19 -10.90
N HIS A 201 5.40 29.26 -10.15
CA HIS A 201 4.97 29.18 -8.74
C HIS A 201 3.45 29.08 -8.67
N GLU A 202 2.91 27.91 -9.03
CA GLU A 202 1.45 27.73 -9.12
C GLU A 202 1.06 26.25 -8.96
N SER A 203 -0.25 25.99 -8.91
CA SER A 203 -0.86 24.66 -8.91
C SER A 203 -1.62 24.44 -10.20
N ILE A 204 -1.49 23.29 -10.78
CA ILE A 204 -2.22 22.81 -11.96
C ILE A 204 -3.48 22.10 -11.49
N VAL A 205 -4.64 22.72 -11.64
CA VAL A 205 -5.94 22.11 -11.37
C VAL A 205 -6.54 21.64 -12.70
N LEU A 206 -6.62 20.33 -12.88
CA LEU A 206 -7.14 19.68 -14.08
C LEU A 206 -8.64 19.43 -13.91
N ASP A 207 -9.46 20.45 -14.19
CA ASP A 207 -10.92 20.42 -14.10
C ASP A 207 -11.61 20.23 -15.46
N LYS A 208 -10.89 20.40 -16.57
CA LYS A 208 -11.38 20.25 -17.94
C LYS A 208 -10.91 18.95 -18.56
N ARG A 209 -11.84 18.27 -19.21
CA ARG A 209 -11.58 16.97 -19.86
C ARG A 209 -10.65 17.12 -21.07
N ASP A 210 -9.78 16.14 -21.25
CA ASP A 210 -8.88 15.98 -22.38
C ASP A 210 -7.91 17.15 -22.61
N VAL A 211 -7.54 17.86 -21.54
CA VAL A 211 -6.46 18.84 -21.59
C VAL A 211 -5.12 18.13 -21.50
N GLU A 212 -4.21 18.48 -22.39
CA GLU A 212 -2.84 17.98 -22.43
C GLU A 212 -1.86 19.11 -22.11
N ILE A 213 -1.06 18.94 -21.06
CA ILE A 213 0.02 19.87 -20.66
C ILE A 213 1.34 19.24 -21.02
N VAL A 214 2.14 19.89 -21.87
CA VAL A 214 3.39 19.34 -22.40
C VAL A 214 4.51 20.36 -22.22
N GLY A 215 5.60 19.93 -21.59
CA GLY A 215 6.84 20.70 -21.55
C GLY A 215 7.46 20.83 -22.94
N ASP A 216 7.82 22.05 -23.31
CA ASP A 216 8.48 22.39 -24.55
C ASP A 216 9.87 22.94 -24.24
N GLY A 217 10.81 22.03 -23.98
CA GLY A 217 12.18 22.29 -23.59
C GLY A 217 12.76 21.18 -22.69
N ALA A 218 13.88 21.47 -22.04
CA ALA A 218 14.52 20.55 -21.12
C ALA A 218 13.70 20.40 -19.82
N ILE A 219 13.41 19.19 -19.41
CA ILE A 219 12.54 18.88 -18.25
C ILE A 219 13.00 19.56 -16.95
N GLU A 220 14.32 19.68 -16.76
CA GLU A 220 14.93 20.31 -15.60
C GLU A 220 14.70 21.82 -15.53
N LYS A 221 14.39 22.43 -16.68
CA LYS A 221 14.18 23.87 -16.82
C LYS A 221 12.70 24.26 -16.84
N ILE A 222 11.80 23.29 -16.89
CA ILE A 222 10.35 23.53 -16.86
C ILE A 222 9.84 23.07 -15.49
N VAL A 223 9.89 23.95 -14.52
CA VAL A 223 9.61 23.62 -13.12
C VAL A 223 8.30 24.23 -12.66
N VAL A 224 7.37 23.37 -12.27
CA VAL A 224 6.16 23.77 -11.54
C VAL A 224 6.38 23.50 -10.06
N ARG A 225 6.35 24.57 -9.28
CA ARG A 225 6.55 24.51 -7.83
C ARG A 225 5.32 25.04 -7.12
N SER A 226 4.67 24.19 -6.34
CA SER A 226 3.55 24.61 -5.52
C SER A 226 3.93 24.64 -4.05
N SER A 227 3.46 25.68 -3.35
CA SER A 227 3.58 25.81 -1.91
C SER A 227 2.18 25.80 -1.30
N ASN A 228 1.95 24.98 -0.29
CA ASN A 228 0.68 24.87 0.44
C ASN A 228 -0.49 24.19 -0.31
N GLN A 229 -0.24 23.56 -1.43
CA GLN A 229 -1.21 22.73 -2.16
C GLN A 229 -0.48 21.82 -3.16
N SER A 230 -1.19 20.85 -3.74
CA SER A 230 -0.62 19.95 -4.75
C SER A 230 -0.16 20.69 -6.00
N CYS A 231 0.95 20.30 -6.60
CA CYS A 231 1.39 20.82 -7.90
C CYS A 231 0.40 20.46 -9.00
N VAL A 232 -0.14 19.23 -8.96
CA VAL A 232 -1.17 18.76 -9.88
C VAL A 232 -2.31 18.16 -9.07
N SER A 233 -3.53 18.61 -9.31
CA SER A 233 -4.77 18.04 -8.75
C SER A 233 -5.70 17.62 -9.88
N MET A 234 -6.04 16.32 -9.93
CA MET A 234 -6.92 15.75 -10.94
C MET A 234 -8.38 15.85 -10.51
N GLN A 235 -9.18 16.65 -11.21
CA GLN A 235 -10.59 16.87 -10.89
C GLN A 235 -11.54 16.48 -12.04
N THR A 236 -11.00 16.05 -13.17
CA THR A 236 -11.75 15.63 -14.36
C THR A 236 -11.62 14.12 -14.62
N GLU A 237 -12.26 13.64 -15.67
CA GLU A 237 -12.20 12.22 -16.05
C GLU A 237 -10.90 11.85 -16.75
N ARG A 238 -10.36 12.74 -17.60
CA ARG A 238 -9.15 12.46 -18.37
C ARG A 238 -8.34 13.72 -18.65
N ALA A 239 -7.03 13.65 -18.41
CA ALA A 239 -6.06 14.69 -18.73
C ALA A 239 -4.65 14.10 -18.84
N ALA A 240 -3.70 14.87 -19.36
CA ALA A 240 -2.31 14.45 -19.45
C ALA A 240 -1.34 15.56 -19.05
N VAL A 241 -0.23 15.17 -18.40
CA VAL A 241 0.90 16.04 -18.04
C VAL A 241 2.18 15.32 -18.45
N ARG A 242 2.99 15.98 -19.29
CA ARG A 242 4.21 15.41 -19.84
C ARG A 242 5.39 16.37 -19.80
N GLY A 243 6.56 15.84 -19.49
CA GLY A 243 7.83 16.57 -19.64
C GLY A 243 8.02 17.73 -18.67
N LEU A 244 7.52 17.63 -17.45
CA LEU A 244 7.62 18.67 -16.42
C LEU A 244 8.35 18.18 -15.18
N THR A 245 9.03 19.09 -14.50
CA THR A 245 9.49 18.91 -13.13
C THR A 245 8.42 19.47 -12.18
N LEU A 246 7.86 18.60 -11.33
CA LEU A 246 6.81 18.90 -10.36
C LEU A 246 7.39 18.86 -8.95
N GLN A 247 7.39 19.96 -8.23
CA GLN A 247 7.95 20.09 -6.89
C GLN A 247 6.88 20.54 -5.88
N GLY A 248 6.39 19.60 -5.08
CA GLY A 248 5.55 19.93 -3.93
C GLY A 248 6.41 20.52 -2.82
N ARG A 249 6.22 21.79 -2.50
CA ARG A 249 6.93 22.50 -1.42
C ARG A 249 5.93 23.00 -0.40
N GLY A 250 6.18 22.75 0.86
CA GLY A 250 5.37 23.32 1.91
C GLY A 250 5.32 22.46 3.16
N LYS A 251 5.97 22.94 4.19
CA LYS A 251 5.70 22.60 5.58
C LYS A 251 4.88 23.75 6.17
N SER A 252 3.66 23.91 5.69
CA SER A 252 2.76 24.86 6.34
C SER A 252 2.20 24.17 7.59
N PHE A 253 2.31 24.77 8.75
CA PHE A 253 1.75 24.28 10.00
C PHE A 253 0.29 23.84 9.78
N GLY A 254 0.01 22.53 9.93
CA GLY A 254 -1.32 21.96 9.88
C GLY A 254 -1.89 21.59 8.49
N LYS A 255 -1.14 21.72 7.39
CA LYS A 255 -1.58 21.26 6.08
C LYS A 255 -0.46 20.52 5.35
N SER A 256 -0.72 19.27 5.01
CA SER A 256 0.20 18.41 4.24
C SER A 256 -0.41 18.11 2.88
N PHE A 257 0.41 18.10 1.84
CA PHE A 257 -0.03 17.96 0.44
C PHE A 257 0.81 16.94 -0.29
N PHE A 258 0.18 16.20 -1.16
CA PHE A 258 0.86 15.40 -2.18
C PHE A 258 1.36 16.32 -3.31
N ALA A 259 2.49 16.01 -3.94
CA ALA A 259 2.89 16.81 -5.10
C ALA A 259 1.91 16.60 -6.27
N VAL A 260 1.48 15.36 -6.50
CA VAL A 260 0.42 15.02 -7.45
C VAL A 260 -0.69 14.28 -6.72
N ASP A 261 -1.92 14.75 -6.85
CA ASP A 261 -3.11 14.21 -6.19
C ASP A 261 -4.14 13.76 -7.24
N VAL A 262 -4.47 12.45 -7.22
CA VAL A 262 -5.37 11.81 -8.19
C VAL A 262 -6.52 11.09 -7.46
N PRO A 263 -7.55 11.82 -7.02
CA PRO A 263 -8.72 11.23 -6.35
C PRO A 263 -9.70 10.54 -7.31
N ARG A 264 -9.55 10.74 -8.61
CA ARG A 264 -10.39 10.14 -9.66
C ARG A 264 -9.79 10.32 -11.03
N GLY A 265 -10.32 9.59 -12.01
CA GLY A 265 -10.06 9.78 -13.44
C GLY A 265 -8.76 9.14 -13.92
N GLU A 266 -8.50 9.33 -15.20
CA GLU A 266 -7.37 8.77 -15.93
C GLU A 266 -6.35 9.88 -16.23
N LEU A 267 -5.52 10.20 -15.24
CA LEU A 267 -4.37 11.10 -15.44
C LEU A 267 -3.23 10.34 -16.13
N THR A 268 -2.75 10.84 -17.25
CA THR A 268 -1.49 10.39 -17.84
C THR A 268 -0.35 11.29 -17.34
N LEU A 269 0.59 10.71 -16.60
CA LEU A 269 1.88 11.32 -16.24
C LEU A 269 2.97 10.64 -17.07
N GLU A 270 3.70 11.40 -17.87
CA GLU A 270 4.74 10.83 -18.72
C GLU A 270 5.98 11.72 -18.77
N ASN A 271 7.15 11.10 -18.65
CA ASN A 271 8.42 11.82 -18.67
C ASN A 271 8.44 12.99 -17.66
N CYS A 272 7.92 12.78 -16.44
CA CYS A 272 7.90 13.80 -15.39
C CYS A 272 8.91 13.48 -14.29
N ARG A 273 9.48 14.54 -13.70
CA ARG A 273 10.29 14.44 -12.48
C ARG A 273 9.48 14.97 -11.31
N ILE A 274 9.24 14.14 -10.28
CA ILE A 274 8.29 14.46 -9.21
C ILE A 274 8.98 14.31 -7.86
N SER A 275 8.90 15.36 -7.04
CA SER A 275 9.40 15.37 -5.66
C SER A 275 8.47 16.12 -4.72
N SER A 276 8.54 15.78 -3.41
CA SER A 276 7.67 16.39 -2.39
C SER A 276 8.39 16.50 -1.05
N ASP A 277 8.41 17.66 -0.44
CA ASP A 277 8.91 17.84 0.93
C ASP A 277 7.77 17.92 1.99
N SER A 278 6.52 17.58 1.59
CA SER A 278 5.34 17.60 2.44
C SER A 278 4.80 16.20 2.74
N LEU A 279 4.25 15.50 1.76
CA LEU A 279 3.78 14.11 1.84
C LEU A 279 4.40 13.27 0.73
N SER A 280 3.68 12.25 0.29
CA SER A 280 4.08 11.42 -0.85
C SER A 280 4.17 12.25 -2.13
N CYS A 281 5.05 11.82 -3.04
CA CYS A 281 5.17 12.48 -4.35
C CYS A 281 3.89 12.36 -5.17
N VAL A 282 3.29 11.16 -5.21
CA VAL A 282 2.04 10.89 -5.93
C VAL A 282 1.07 10.16 -5.02
N ALA A 283 -0.15 10.67 -4.87
CA ALA A 283 -1.27 9.98 -4.25
C ALA A 283 -2.31 9.60 -5.29
N ILE A 284 -2.78 8.35 -5.23
CA ILE A 284 -3.80 7.80 -6.11
C ILE A 284 -4.85 7.15 -5.22
N HIS A 285 -6.06 7.68 -5.20
CA HIS A 285 -7.07 7.20 -4.27
C HIS A 285 -8.50 7.32 -4.81
N GLY A 286 -9.40 6.51 -4.23
CA GLY A 286 -10.78 6.42 -4.69
C GLY A 286 -10.97 5.43 -5.84
N ALA A 287 -12.07 4.68 -5.80
CA ALA A 287 -12.38 3.58 -6.72
C ALA A 287 -12.44 3.99 -8.22
N ASN A 288 -12.60 5.28 -8.49
CA ASN A 288 -12.64 5.83 -9.84
C ASN A 288 -11.29 6.38 -10.33
N ALA A 289 -10.22 6.27 -9.52
CA ALA A 289 -8.88 6.67 -9.93
C ALA A 289 -8.18 5.52 -10.67
N ASN A 290 -7.68 5.81 -11.86
CA ASN A 290 -6.93 4.85 -12.69
C ASN A 290 -5.89 5.55 -13.58
N PRO A 291 -4.92 6.28 -13.01
CA PRO A 291 -3.91 6.97 -13.79
C PRO A 291 -2.93 6.02 -14.48
N SER A 292 -2.29 6.53 -15.53
CA SER A 292 -1.16 5.92 -16.21
C SER A 292 0.09 6.75 -15.97
N ILE A 293 1.11 6.17 -15.31
CA ILE A 293 2.38 6.82 -14.97
C ILE A 293 3.50 6.11 -15.72
N LYS A 294 4.18 6.82 -16.63
CA LYS A 294 5.21 6.23 -17.50
C LYS A 294 6.47 7.06 -17.54
N ASN A 295 7.62 6.38 -17.56
CA ASN A 295 8.93 6.99 -17.73
C ASN A 295 9.18 8.17 -16.77
N CYS A 296 8.67 8.09 -15.53
CA CYS A 296 8.80 9.16 -14.54
C CYS A 296 9.90 8.86 -13.52
N TRP A 297 10.52 9.95 -12.99
CA TRP A 297 11.42 9.92 -11.85
C TRP A 297 10.67 10.43 -10.63
N ILE A 298 10.44 9.57 -9.63
CA ILE A 298 9.64 9.85 -8.43
C ILE A 298 10.51 9.67 -7.21
N HIS A 299 10.93 10.78 -6.61
CA HIS A 299 11.99 10.75 -5.62
C HIS A 299 11.92 11.87 -4.59
N ASP A 300 12.67 11.69 -3.50
CA ASP A 300 12.80 12.68 -2.42
C ASP A 300 11.42 13.08 -1.87
N GLY A 301 10.50 12.11 -1.73
CA GLY A 301 9.23 12.30 -1.04
C GLY A 301 9.43 12.33 0.48
N ALA A 302 8.82 13.28 1.16
CA ALA A 302 8.87 13.36 2.63
C ALA A 302 8.15 12.20 3.32
N ASP A 303 7.27 11.51 2.60
CA ASP A 303 6.65 10.25 2.95
C ASP A 303 6.96 9.22 1.86
N SER A 304 5.98 8.67 1.19
CA SER A 304 6.16 7.67 0.15
C SER A 304 6.42 8.28 -1.23
N GLY A 305 7.04 7.53 -2.13
CA GLY A 305 7.13 7.93 -3.53
C GLY A 305 5.75 7.94 -4.19
N ILE A 306 5.08 6.78 -4.22
CA ILE A 306 3.70 6.64 -4.67
C ILE A 306 2.87 6.00 -3.57
N TYR A 307 1.71 6.55 -3.27
CA TYR A 307 0.75 6.02 -2.32
C TYR A 307 -0.58 5.73 -3.01
N ILE A 308 -1.02 4.45 -3.02
CA ILE A 308 -2.22 3.97 -3.73
C ILE A 308 -3.16 3.36 -2.70
N PHE A 309 -4.37 3.90 -2.56
CA PHE A 309 -5.31 3.47 -1.53
C PHE A 309 -6.77 3.67 -1.94
N ASP A 310 -7.69 3.28 -1.07
CA ASP A 310 -9.14 3.47 -1.24
C ASP A 310 -9.68 2.89 -2.56
N ASN A 311 -9.37 1.59 -2.82
CA ASN A 311 -9.80 0.83 -4.00
C ASN A 311 -9.32 1.39 -5.35
N ALA A 312 -8.31 2.25 -5.34
CA ALA A 312 -7.76 2.83 -6.56
C ALA A 312 -7.05 1.80 -7.44
N ARG A 313 -7.00 2.09 -8.72
CA ARG A 313 -6.19 1.38 -9.71
C ARG A 313 -5.11 2.32 -10.24
N ALA A 314 -4.10 1.76 -10.84
CA ALA A 314 -3.06 2.52 -11.54
C ALA A 314 -2.31 1.61 -12.51
N SER A 315 -1.78 2.18 -13.58
CA SER A 315 -0.77 1.54 -14.42
C SER A 315 0.53 2.33 -14.28
N ILE A 316 1.59 1.69 -13.76
CA ILE A 316 2.90 2.32 -13.54
C ILE A 316 3.93 1.54 -14.35
N GLU A 317 4.59 2.19 -15.30
CA GLU A 317 5.50 1.52 -16.22
C GLU A 317 6.79 2.31 -16.43
N SER A 318 7.92 1.61 -16.40
CA SER A 318 9.25 2.14 -16.71
C SER A 318 9.62 3.38 -15.89
N CYS A 319 9.25 3.40 -14.61
CA CYS A 319 9.52 4.49 -13.69
C CYS A 319 10.71 4.17 -12.77
N ASP A 320 11.45 5.22 -12.40
CA ASP A 320 12.45 5.19 -11.34
C ASP A 320 11.86 5.78 -10.06
N ILE A 321 11.72 4.97 -9.01
CA ILE A 321 11.13 5.37 -7.74
C ILE A 321 12.17 5.17 -6.64
N TYR A 322 12.69 6.26 -6.06
CA TYR A 322 13.86 6.14 -5.19
C TYR A 322 14.00 7.27 -4.16
N ARG A 323 14.76 6.99 -3.09
CA ARG A 323 15.09 7.94 -2.00
C ARG A 323 13.87 8.62 -1.39
N ASN A 324 12.77 7.90 -1.24
CA ASN A 324 11.64 8.42 -0.48
C ASN A 324 11.79 8.06 1.00
N HIS A 325 11.37 8.95 1.89
CA HIS A 325 11.66 8.87 3.32
C HIS A 325 10.97 7.69 4.01
N ASN A 326 9.74 7.36 3.63
CA ASN A 326 9.04 6.18 4.14
C ASN A 326 9.29 4.99 3.21
N VAL A 327 8.36 4.65 2.34
CA VAL A 327 8.51 3.58 1.36
C VAL A 327 8.46 4.13 -0.06
N ASN A 328 9.12 3.47 -1.00
CA ASN A 328 9.06 3.94 -2.36
C ASN A 328 7.67 3.77 -2.97
N LEU A 329 6.98 2.67 -2.65
CA LEU A 329 5.64 2.41 -3.14
C LEU A 329 4.79 1.77 -2.05
N ALA A 330 3.68 2.40 -1.72
CA ALA A 330 2.71 2.00 -0.70
C ALA A 330 1.36 1.65 -1.34
N ILE A 331 0.80 0.47 -1.03
CA ILE A 331 -0.46 -0.03 -1.59
C ILE A 331 -1.33 -0.54 -0.45
N THR A 332 -2.56 -0.03 -0.32
CA THR A 332 -3.44 -0.42 0.79
C THR A 332 -4.93 -0.25 0.47
N GLN A 333 -5.80 -0.59 1.41
CA GLN A 333 -7.24 -0.31 1.37
C GLN A 333 -7.91 -0.74 0.04
N GLY A 334 -7.70 -1.99 -0.36
CA GLY A 334 -8.33 -2.55 -1.56
C GLY A 334 -7.75 -2.09 -2.90
N ALA A 335 -6.68 -1.31 -2.89
CA ALA A 335 -6.02 -0.87 -4.12
C ALA A 335 -5.43 -2.03 -4.92
N ASN A 336 -5.45 -1.91 -6.25
CA ASN A 336 -5.01 -2.96 -7.17
C ASN A 336 -4.29 -2.38 -8.41
N PRO A 337 -3.05 -1.91 -8.27
CA PRO A 337 -2.26 -1.41 -9.40
C PRO A 337 -1.60 -2.51 -10.23
N ALA A 338 -1.27 -2.18 -11.49
CA ALA A 338 -0.36 -2.91 -12.35
C ALA A 338 0.96 -2.13 -12.47
N ILE A 339 2.09 -2.75 -12.06
CA ILE A 339 3.40 -2.13 -12.01
C ILE A 339 4.37 -2.94 -12.84
N LYS A 340 5.00 -2.33 -13.85
CA LYS A 340 5.84 -3.05 -14.80
C LYS A 340 7.14 -2.31 -15.11
N LYS A 341 8.23 -3.07 -15.23
CA LYS A 341 9.54 -2.57 -15.69
C LYS A 341 10.05 -1.34 -14.91
N CYS A 342 9.71 -1.25 -13.63
CA CYS A 342 10.14 -0.17 -12.76
C CYS A 342 11.41 -0.51 -12.00
N ARG A 343 12.25 0.49 -11.75
CA ARG A 343 13.35 0.41 -10.79
C ARG A 343 12.94 1.09 -9.49
N ILE A 344 12.94 0.34 -8.41
CA ILE A 344 12.47 0.78 -7.10
C ILE A 344 13.63 0.57 -6.12
N TYR A 345 14.31 1.64 -5.71
CA TYR A 345 15.58 1.48 -5.00
C TYR A 345 15.87 2.60 -3.99
N ALA A 346 16.78 2.31 -3.09
CA ALA A 346 17.33 3.26 -2.12
C ALA A 346 16.26 4.03 -1.29
N GLY A 347 15.14 3.39 -0.94
CA GLY A 347 14.17 3.93 0.02
C GLY A 347 14.71 3.86 1.44
N GLU A 348 14.39 4.85 2.28
CA GLU A 348 14.89 4.89 3.66
C GLU A 348 14.28 3.81 4.56
N ASN A 349 13.08 3.33 4.24
CA ASN A 349 12.46 2.19 4.90
C ASN A 349 12.34 1.01 3.94
N GLY A 350 11.20 0.79 3.32
CA GLY A 350 10.96 -0.34 2.43
C GLY A 350 10.91 0.05 0.94
N GLY A 351 10.95 -0.96 0.08
CA GLY A 351 10.75 -0.78 -1.36
C GLY A 351 9.27 -0.68 -1.71
N ILE A 352 8.60 -1.82 -1.72
CA ILE A 352 7.15 -1.93 -1.93
C ILE A 352 6.53 -2.47 -0.64
N VAL A 353 5.56 -1.77 -0.07
CA VAL A 353 4.80 -2.26 1.08
C VAL A 353 3.31 -2.32 0.72
N ILE A 354 2.72 -3.51 0.93
CA ILE A 354 1.33 -3.80 0.58
C ILE A 354 0.63 -4.33 1.83
N TRP A 355 -0.41 -3.65 2.28
CA TRP A 355 -1.10 -4.05 3.51
C TRP A 355 -2.60 -3.75 3.47
N GLY A 356 -3.34 -4.44 4.34
CA GLY A 356 -4.77 -4.28 4.49
C GLY A 356 -5.60 -5.20 3.61
N ASN A 357 -6.77 -5.54 4.10
CA ASN A 357 -7.67 -6.45 3.42
C ASN A 357 -8.07 -5.92 2.02
N GLY A 358 -8.05 -6.81 1.04
CA GLY A 358 -8.37 -6.47 -0.35
C GLY A 358 -7.25 -5.76 -1.11
N ALA A 359 -6.17 -5.33 -0.46
CA ALA A 359 -5.02 -4.77 -1.15
C ALA A 359 -4.30 -5.87 -1.95
N THR A 360 -4.09 -5.62 -3.23
CA THR A 360 -3.48 -6.53 -4.19
C THR A 360 -2.54 -5.76 -5.12
N GLY A 361 -2.23 -6.29 -6.25
CA GLY A 361 -1.40 -5.68 -7.29
C GLY A 361 -0.64 -6.72 -8.06
N THR A 362 -0.31 -6.40 -9.30
CA THR A 362 0.55 -7.22 -10.14
C THR A 362 1.83 -6.44 -10.42
N ILE A 363 2.96 -7.00 -9.98
CA ILE A 363 4.29 -6.40 -10.12
C ILE A 363 5.12 -7.30 -11.04
N GLU A 364 5.48 -6.80 -12.20
CA GLU A 364 6.13 -7.59 -13.24
C GLU A 364 7.40 -6.92 -13.78
N ASP A 365 8.45 -7.72 -14.00
CA ASP A 365 9.70 -7.28 -14.63
C ASP A 365 10.35 -6.09 -13.91
N CYS A 366 10.19 -5.98 -12.57
CA CYS A 366 10.69 -4.87 -11.76
C CYS A 366 12.00 -5.23 -11.02
N GLU A 367 12.83 -4.23 -10.81
CA GLU A 367 14.02 -4.28 -9.97
C GLU A 367 13.74 -3.55 -8.65
N ILE A 368 13.80 -4.27 -7.50
CA ILE A 368 13.45 -3.76 -6.16
C ILE A 368 14.65 -3.99 -5.26
N THR A 369 15.45 -2.92 -5.03
CA THR A 369 16.80 -3.13 -4.51
C THR A 369 17.25 -2.09 -3.49
N ASN A 370 18.15 -2.51 -2.58
CA ASN A 370 18.93 -1.61 -1.73
C ASN A 370 18.10 -0.76 -0.75
N HIS A 371 17.04 -1.32 -0.14
CA HIS A 371 16.26 -0.62 0.88
C HIS A 371 16.81 -0.87 2.30
N ARG A 372 16.50 0.05 3.21
CA ARG A 372 16.94 -0.03 4.60
C ARG A 372 16.22 -1.12 5.39
N LEU A 373 14.96 -1.37 5.10
CA LEU A 373 14.19 -2.51 5.62
C LEU A 373 13.99 -3.55 4.51
N ALA A 374 12.94 -4.35 4.58
CA ALA A 374 12.62 -5.33 3.54
C ALA A 374 12.37 -4.65 2.19
N ASN A 375 12.87 -5.27 1.12
CA ASN A 375 12.60 -4.78 -0.23
C ASN A 375 11.12 -4.88 -0.58
N VAL A 376 10.47 -5.98 -0.15
CA VAL A 376 9.02 -6.19 -0.28
C VAL A 376 8.43 -6.55 1.07
N GLY A 377 7.46 -5.79 1.54
CA GLY A 377 6.68 -6.05 2.75
C GLY A 377 5.22 -6.33 2.43
N ILE A 378 4.65 -7.42 2.97
CA ILE A 378 3.24 -7.79 2.76
C ILE A 378 2.62 -8.12 4.11
N SER A 379 1.47 -7.51 4.44
CA SER A 379 0.81 -7.76 5.73
C SER A 379 -0.72 -7.58 5.67
N GLN A 380 -1.39 -7.92 6.78
CA GLN A 380 -2.81 -7.64 7.00
C GLN A 380 -3.71 -8.14 5.86
N SER A 381 -3.54 -9.41 5.48
CA SER A 381 -4.34 -10.09 4.45
C SER A 381 -4.19 -9.54 3.02
N ALA A 382 -3.22 -8.70 2.75
CA ALA A 382 -2.88 -8.29 1.39
C ALA A 382 -2.38 -9.48 0.56
N ASN A 383 -2.66 -9.49 -0.74
CA ASN A 383 -2.37 -10.62 -1.62
C ASN A 383 -1.87 -10.20 -3.02
N PRO A 384 -0.68 -9.64 -3.14
CA PRO A 384 -0.08 -9.27 -4.42
C PRO A 384 0.54 -10.46 -5.18
N ILE A 385 0.80 -10.23 -6.47
CA ILE A 385 1.50 -11.15 -7.36
C ILE A 385 2.75 -10.48 -7.91
N PHE A 386 3.91 -11.12 -7.71
CA PHE A 386 5.20 -10.70 -8.27
C PHE A 386 5.65 -11.69 -9.34
N ARG A 387 6.04 -11.21 -10.52
CA ARG A 387 6.54 -12.03 -11.61
C ARG A 387 7.81 -11.48 -12.22
N ARG A 388 8.81 -12.31 -12.40
CA ARG A 388 10.08 -11.97 -13.03
C ARG A 388 10.72 -10.71 -12.46
N CYS A 389 10.59 -10.55 -11.13
CA CYS A 389 11.20 -9.44 -10.42
C CYS A 389 12.55 -9.83 -9.84
N THR A 390 13.48 -8.88 -9.83
CA THR A 390 14.73 -8.95 -9.08
C THR A 390 14.56 -8.25 -7.74
N ILE A 391 14.84 -8.94 -6.63
CA ILE A 391 14.66 -8.43 -5.26
C ILE A 391 15.96 -8.62 -4.49
N SER A 392 16.77 -7.56 -4.30
CA SER A 392 18.12 -7.77 -3.76
C SER A 392 18.68 -6.63 -2.93
N GLY A 393 19.73 -6.92 -2.17
CA GLY A 393 20.55 -5.92 -1.48
C GLY A 393 19.86 -5.21 -0.31
N GLY A 394 18.71 -5.67 0.18
CA GLY A 394 18.01 -5.10 1.34
C GLY A 394 18.82 -5.29 2.63
N ARG A 395 18.70 -4.31 3.56
CA ARG A 395 19.34 -4.43 4.88
C ARG A 395 18.52 -5.27 5.89
N ASP A 396 17.40 -5.77 5.48
CA ASP A 396 16.54 -6.75 6.17
C ASP A 396 16.29 -7.93 5.21
N SER A 397 15.14 -8.58 5.26
CA SER A 397 14.73 -9.63 4.33
C SER A 397 14.48 -9.08 2.92
N GLY A 398 14.69 -9.89 1.90
CA GLY A 398 14.26 -9.56 0.54
C GLY A 398 12.74 -9.39 0.47
N VAL A 399 12.04 -10.44 0.89
CA VAL A 399 10.59 -10.46 1.03
C VAL A 399 10.22 -10.75 2.49
N PHE A 400 9.35 -9.94 3.06
CA PHE A 400 8.82 -10.13 4.42
C PHE A 400 7.29 -10.17 4.41
N VAL A 401 6.70 -11.33 4.73
CA VAL A 401 5.25 -11.54 4.77
C VAL A 401 4.84 -11.84 6.20
N GLN A 402 3.99 -11.00 6.78
CA GLN A 402 3.58 -11.09 8.19
C GLN A 402 2.09 -10.79 8.38
N GLN A 403 1.56 -11.01 9.60
CA GLN A 403 0.21 -10.61 10.00
C GLN A 403 -0.87 -11.13 9.03
N LYS A 404 -0.86 -12.45 8.76
CA LYS A 404 -1.80 -13.09 7.83
C LYS A 404 -1.71 -12.54 6.39
N GLY A 405 -0.58 -11.97 5.99
CA GLY A 405 -0.33 -11.58 4.61
C GLY A 405 -0.27 -12.79 3.68
N TYR A 406 -0.58 -12.58 2.42
CA TYR A 406 -0.44 -13.55 1.35
C TYR A 406 0.50 -12.97 0.30
N GLY A 407 1.03 -13.80 -0.57
CA GLY A 407 1.86 -13.32 -1.66
C GLY A 407 2.22 -14.46 -2.60
N SER A 408 2.27 -14.18 -3.89
CA SER A 408 2.70 -15.13 -4.89
C SER A 408 3.88 -14.56 -5.66
N PHE A 409 4.98 -15.33 -5.70
CA PHE A 409 6.21 -14.97 -6.39
C PHE A 409 6.49 -16.03 -7.46
N GLU A 410 6.60 -15.59 -8.70
CA GLU A 410 6.77 -16.46 -9.85
C GLU A 410 7.94 -15.98 -10.71
N GLU A 411 8.90 -16.87 -10.95
CA GLU A 411 10.09 -16.57 -11.76
C GLU A 411 10.90 -15.37 -11.24
N CYS A 412 10.87 -15.12 -9.92
CA CYS A 412 11.61 -14.03 -9.29
C CYS A 412 13.03 -14.47 -8.92
N ASP A 413 13.96 -13.52 -8.97
CA ASP A 413 15.34 -13.66 -8.50
C ASP A 413 15.52 -12.87 -7.21
N ILE A 414 15.76 -13.57 -6.08
CA ILE A 414 15.76 -12.97 -4.73
C ILE A 414 17.11 -13.27 -4.09
N TYR A 415 17.95 -12.26 -3.87
CA TYR A 415 19.31 -12.51 -3.44
C TYR A 415 20.01 -11.36 -2.70
N GLY A 416 21.05 -11.73 -1.94
CA GLY A 416 21.99 -10.80 -1.35
C GLY A 416 21.41 -9.92 -0.25
N ASN A 417 20.31 -10.34 0.38
CA ASN A 417 19.69 -9.59 1.48
C ASN A 417 20.33 -9.94 2.83
N ARG A 418 20.21 -9.05 3.82
CA ARG A 418 20.93 -9.23 5.10
C ARG A 418 20.32 -10.23 6.05
N LYS A 419 19.02 -10.50 5.94
CA LYS A 419 18.31 -11.55 6.65
C LYS A 419 17.90 -12.66 5.68
N ALA A 420 16.83 -13.38 5.99
CA ALA A 420 16.30 -14.38 5.08
C ALA A 420 15.87 -13.73 3.74
N GLU A 421 16.17 -14.43 2.65
CA GLU A 421 15.73 -13.93 1.35
C GLU A 421 14.21 -13.83 1.27
N VAL A 422 13.50 -14.82 1.79
CA VAL A 422 12.06 -14.80 1.96
C VAL A 422 11.72 -15.21 3.39
N ALA A 423 11.09 -14.32 4.15
CA ALA A 423 10.60 -14.58 5.50
C ALA A 423 9.05 -14.52 5.50
N VAL A 424 8.42 -15.58 6.03
CA VAL A 424 6.97 -15.72 6.14
C VAL A 424 6.63 -16.00 7.59
N THR A 425 5.88 -15.10 8.24
CA THR A 425 5.62 -15.18 9.69
C THR A 425 4.15 -14.89 10.04
N ASP A 426 3.80 -15.07 11.30
CA ASP A 426 2.56 -14.59 11.93
C ASP A 426 1.28 -15.03 11.18
N GLY A 427 1.15 -16.31 10.95
CA GLY A 427 -0.02 -16.91 10.31
C GLY A 427 -0.17 -16.60 8.81
N SER A 428 0.86 -16.06 8.18
CA SER A 428 0.88 -15.73 6.76
C SER A 428 0.99 -16.95 5.85
N ASN A 429 0.71 -16.77 4.56
CA ASN A 429 0.79 -17.86 3.59
C ASN A 429 1.34 -17.34 2.25
N THR A 430 2.45 -17.93 1.80
CA THR A 430 3.16 -17.47 0.61
C THR A 430 3.45 -18.61 -0.36
N THR A 431 3.43 -18.31 -1.64
CA THR A 431 3.79 -19.25 -2.70
C THR A 431 4.98 -18.73 -3.50
N LEU A 432 6.03 -19.55 -3.62
CA LEU A 432 7.16 -19.34 -4.51
C LEU A 432 7.13 -20.40 -5.62
N ARG A 433 7.17 -19.98 -6.87
CA ARG A 433 7.22 -20.88 -8.03
C ARG A 433 8.31 -20.46 -9.00
N ARG A 434 9.16 -21.41 -9.39
CA ARG A 434 10.24 -21.17 -10.34
C ARG A 434 11.16 -20.00 -10.00
N CYS A 435 11.29 -19.71 -8.68
CA CYS A 435 12.15 -18.64 -8.20
C CYS A 435 13.58 -19.14 -7.96
N THR A 436 14.52 -18.22 -8.10
CA THR A 436 15.90 -18.37 -7.63
C THR A 436 16.06 -17.61 -6.32
N VAL A 437 16.61 -18.26 -5.27
CA VAL A 437 16.74 -17.70 -3.92
C VAL A 437 18.18 -17.96 -3.44
N HIS A 438 19.03 -16.92 -3.39
CA HIS A 438 20.47 -17.19 -3.19
C HIS A 438 21.25 -16.04 -2.55
N ASP A 439 22.48 -16.34 -2.14
CA ASP A 439 23.46 -15.40 -1.58
C ASP A 439 22.96 -14.61 -0.35
N GLY A 440 21.95 -15.13 0.37
CA GLY A 440 21.43 -14.55 1.60
C GLY A 440 22.39 -14.69 2.77
N ARG A 441 22.37 -13.73 3.70
CA ARG A 441 23.21 -13.81 4.91
C ARG A 441 22.63 -14.66 6.02
N GLU A 442 21.39 -15.09 5.88
CA GLU A 442 20.70 -16.06 6.74
C GLU A 442 20.15 -17.21 5.88
N SER A 443 18.95 -17.73 6.19
CA SER A 443 18.31 -18.79 5.41
C SER A 443 17.71 -18.28 4.11
N GLY A 444 17.68 -19.12 3.09
CA GLY A 444 17.00 -18.76 1.82
C GLY A 444 15.51 -18.51 2.06
N VAL A 445 14.78 -19.50 2.57
CA VAL A 445 13.36 -19.36 2.92
C VAL A 445 13.18 -19.66 4.41
N TYR A 446 12.64 -18.69 5.16
CA TYR A 446 12.26 -18.82 6.57
C TYR A 446 10.74 -18.81 6.71
N VAL A 447 10.18 -19.81 7.41
CA VAL A 447 8.75 -19.90 7.71
C VAL A 447 8.56 -20.09 9.19
N GLY A 448 8.00 -19.11 9.89
CA GLY A 448 7.91 -19.09 11.35
C GLY A 448 6.57 -18.60 11.89
N ASN A 449 6.31 -18.85 13.19
CA ASN A 449 5.15 -18.35 13.91
C ASN A 449 3.80 -18.70 13.24
N ILE A 450 3.51 -20.00 13.13
CA ILE A 450 2.23 -20.54 12.62
C ILE A 450 2.01 -20.23 11.13
N ALA A 451 3.06 -19.84 10.39
CA ALA A 451 2.97 -19.49 8.98
C ALA A 451 2.95 -20.72 8.06
N ARG A 452 2.63 -20.49 6.79
CA ARG A 452 2.60 -21.52 5.76
C ARG A 452 3.34 -21.05 4.51
N ALA A 453 3.96 -21.98 3.81
CA ALA A 453 4.53 -21.69 2.50
C ALA A 453 4.45 -22.88 1.55
N LEU A 454 4.32 -22.60 0.26
CA LEU A 454 4.52 -23.53 -0.83
C LEU A 454 5.74 -23.07 -1.65
N VAL A 455 6.74 -23.94 -1.78
CA VAL A 455 7.94 -23.69 -2.58
C VAL A 455 8.02 -24.75 -3.67
N GLU A 456 7.86 -24.34 -4.91
CA GLU A 456 7.72 -25.27 -6.03
C GLU A 456 8.65 -24.92 -7.19
N SER A 457 9.43 -25.90 -7.63
CA SER A 457 10.35 -25.78 -8.78
C SER A 457 11.37 -24.63 -8.62
N CYS A 458 11.79 -24.35 -7.39
CA CYS A 458 12.73 -23.27 -7.06
C CYS A 458 14.17 -23.79 -6.96
N ASN A 459 15.14 -22.90 -7.18
CA ASN A 459 16.56 -23.13 -6.96
C ASN A 459 17.00 -22.29 -5.75
N ILE A 460 17.46 -22.94 -4.66
CA ILE A 460 17.79 -22.30 -3.38
C ILE A 460 19.22 -22.63 -3.02
N TYR A 461 20.14 -21.69 -3.09
CA TYR A 461 21.55 -21.98 -2.95
C TYR A 461 22.39 -20.81 -2.42
N ASP A 462 23.61 -21.14 -1.94
CA ASP A 462 24.61 -20.19 -1.45
C ASP A 462 24.11 -19.24 -0.35
N ASN A 463 23.03 -19.62 0.39
CA ASN A 463 22.60 -18.87 1.56
C ASN A 463 23.47 -19.26 2.77
N ALA A 464 23.80 -18.31 3.63
CA ALA A 464 24.78 -18.50 4.70
C ALA A 464 24.31 -19.48 5.81
N ASP A 465 23.02 -19.72 5.96
CA ASP A 465 22.46 -20.65 6.91
C ASP A 465 21.78 -21.85 6.21
N ALA A 466 20.52 -22.13 6.45
CA ALA A 466 19.78 -23.21 5.81
C ALA A 466 19.18 -22.75 4.45
N GLY A 467 19.02 -23.66 3.51
CA GLY A 467 18.22 -23.38 2.33
C GLY A 467 16.78 -23.06 2.70
N VAL A 468 16.17 -23.93 3.51
CA VAL A 468 14.82 -23.77 4.07
C VAL A 468 14.85 -23.95 5.58
N TYR A 469 14.25 -23.02 6.33
CA TYR A 469 14.12 -23.09 7.78
C TYR A 469 12.67 -22.94 8.21
N VAL A 470 12.11 -23.92 8.90
CA VAL A 470 10.73 -23.96 9.39
C VAL A 470 10.73 -23.99 10.91
N TYR A 471 9.95 -23.12 11.55
CA TYR A 471 10.00 -22.86 12.98
C TYR A 471 8.61 -22.51 13.55
N GLY A 472 8.34 -22.79 14.82
CA GLY A 472 7.17 -22.26 15.55
C GLY A 472 5.83 -22.72 14.99
N GLU A 473 5.55 -24.03 15.00
CA GLU A 473 4.28 -24.66 14.56
C GLU A 473 3.91 -24.37 13.09
N SER A 474 4.90 -24.03 12.28
CA SER A 474 4.70 -23.64 10.88
C SER A 474 4.64 -24.85 9.96
N VAL A 475 4.12 -24.65 8.76
CA VAL A 475 3.95 -25.72 7.77
C VAL A 475 4.53 -25.29 6.42
N ILE A 476 5.38 -26.13 5.84
CA ILE A 476 5.89 -25.91 4.48
C ILE A 476 5.69 -27.12 3.58
N SER A 477 5.42 -26.87 2.31
CA SER A 477 5.51 -27.87 1.25
C SER A 477 6.58 -27.44 0.26
N VAL A 478 7.60 -28.30 0.04
CA VAL A 478 8.70 -28.06 -0.90
C VAL A 478 8.67 -29.15 -1.96
N ARG A 479 8.53 -28.79 -3.22
CA ARG A 479 8.37 -29.75 -4.32
C ARG A 479 9.23 -29.40 -5.52
N ARG A 480 9.89 -30.41 -6.09
CA ARG A 480 10.69 -30.29 -7.30
C ARG A 480 11.75 -29.18 -7.23
N CYS A 481 12.30 -28.96 -6.05
CA CYS A 481 13.29 -27.92 -5.80
C CYS A 481 14.71 -28.48 -5.82
N ASN A 482 15.66 -27.61 -6.17
CA ASN A 482 17.09 -27.86 -6.02
C ASN A 482 17.62 -26.99 -4.87
N ILE A 483 18.08 -27.61 -3.78
CA ILE A 483 18.52 -26.91 -2.56
C ILE A 483 19.95 -27.33 -2.25
N HIS A 484 20.93 -26.51 -2.61
CA HIS A 484 22.33 -26.89 -2.58
C HIS A 484 23.27 -25.74 -2.19
N ARG A 485 24.50 -26.08 -1.79
CA ARG A 485 25.58 -25.14 -1.42
C ARG A 485 25.19 -24.13 -0.33
N ASN A 486 24.13 -24.39 0.45
CA ASN A 486 23.84 -23.53 1.59
C ASN A 486 24.84 -23.76 2.72
N GLY A 487 25.12 -22.72 3.49
CA GLY A 487 26.18 -22.69 4.49
C GLY A 487 26.03 -23.66 5.65
N LYS A 488 24.82 -24.17 5.87
CA LYS A 488 24.58 -25.25 6.86
C LYS A 488 23.86 -26.42 6.24
N VAL A 489 22.54 -26.43 6.21
CA VAL A 489 21.73 -27.58 5.81
C VAL A 489 20.76 -27.24 4.67
N ALA A 490 20.28 -28.25 3.94
CA ALA A 490 19.24 -28.03 2.96
C ALA A 490 17.94 -27.61 3.65
N VAL A 491 17.46 -28.39 4.61
CA VAL A 491 16.18 -28.18 5.29
C VAL A 491 16.36 -28.31 6.81
N ARG A 492 15.93 -27.29 7.54
CA ARG A 492 15.87 -27.27 9.01
C ARG A 492 14.42 -27.19 9.46
N VAL A 493 14.00 -28.04 10.39
CA VAL A 493 12.65 -28.05 10.94
C VAL A 493 12.71 -28.16 12.47
N LYS A 494 12.13 -27.17 13.14
CA LYS A 494 12.16 -27.02 14.60
C LYS A 494 10.78 -26.67 15.17
N GLU A 495 10.64 -26.79 16.49
CA GLU A 495 9.48 -26.37 17.29
C GLU A 495 8.12 -26.80 16.71
N ASN A 496 7.81 -28.11 16.81
CA ASN A 496 6.52 -28.69 16.41
C ASN A 496 6.07 -28.38 14.97
N SER A 497 7.01 -27.94 14.13
CA SER A 497 6.71 -27.56 12.74
C SER A 497 6.59 -28.78 11.84
N ARG A 498 6.02 -28.61 10.65
CA ARG A 498 5.81 -29.66 9.66
C ARG A 498 6.41 -29.29 8.32
N ALA A 499 7.10 -30.24 7.72
CA ALA A 499 7.64 -30.09 6.37
C ALA A 499 7.29 -31.30 5.51
N SER A 500 6.75 -31.08 4.32
CA SER A 500 6.62 -32.09 3.27
C SER A 500 7.58 -31.72 2.14
N VAL A 501 8.56 -32.57 1.87
CA VAL A 501 9.61 -32.36 0.87
C VAL A 501 9.58 -33.51 -0.14
N GLU A 502 9.25 -33.20 -1.39
CA GLU A 502 8.97 -34.18 -2.44
C GLU A 502 9.71 -33.86 -3.74
N ASP A 503 10.31 -34.88 -4.36
CA ASP A 503 10.99 -34.82 -5.66
C ASP A 503 12.11 -33.75 -5.73
N CYS A 504 12.83 -33.53 -4.62
CA CYS A 504 13.85 -32.49 -4.53
C CYS A 504 15.27 -33.06 -4.64
N ASP A 505 16.20 -32.26 -5.16
CA ASP A 505 17.63 -32.50 -5.01
C ASP A 505 18.18 -31.65 -3.86
N LEU A 506 18.62 -32.31 -2.80
CA LEU A 506 19.05 -31.67 -1.55
C LEU A 506 20.57 -31.83 -1.30
N ARG A 507 21.31 -32.34 -2.26
CA ARG A 507 22.74 -32.66 -2.12
C ARG A 507 23.63 -31.43 -2.11
N GLY A 508 24.82 -31.57 -1.57
CA GLY A 508 25.89 -30.58 -1.66
C GLY A 508 25.71 -29.35 -0.75
N ASN A 509 24.94 -29.45 0.33
CA ASN A 509 24.92 -28.46 1.40
C ASN A 509 26.08 -28.72 2.37
N ARG A 510 26.57 -27.67 3.03
CA ARG A 510 27.87 -27.71 3.70
C ARG A 510 27.95 -28.66 4.88
N ILE A 511 26.90 -28.78 5.71
CA ILE A 511 26.92 -29.58 6.94
C ILE A 511 26.13 -30.87 6.75
N ALA A 512 24.86 -30.79 6.37
CA ALA A 512 23.98 -31.91 6.21
C ALA A 512 22.77 -31.57 5.28
N THR A 513 22.02 -32.62 4.93
CA THR A 513 20.75 -32.44 4.22
C THR A 513 19.66 -31.93 5.17
N TRP A 514 19.59 -32.51 6.38
CA TRP A 514 18.54 -32.27 7.36
C TRP A 514 19.07 -31.84 8.71
N GLU A 515 18.35 -30.94 9.38
CA GLU A 515 18.45 -30.63 10.80
C GLU A 515 17.05 -30.62 11.40
N THR A 516 16.71 -31.59 12.24
CA THR A 516 15.37 -31.75 12.79
C THR A 516 15.42 -31.92 14.31
N GLU A 517 14.46 -31.32 15.02
CA GLU A 517 14.27 -31.50 16.46
C GLU A 517 13.26 -32.62 16.76
N HIS A 518 13.22 -33.05 18.02
CA HIS A 518 12.18 -33.96 18.48
C HIS A 518 10.80 -33.29 18.41
N GLY A 519 9.77 -34.04 18.00
CA GLY A 519 8.40 -33.54 17.93
C GLY A 519 7.99 -32.88 16.60
N VAL A 520 8.93 -32.71 15.65
CA VAL A 520 8.60 -32.20 14.30
C VAL A 520 8.11 -33.34 13.40
N ILE A 521 7.33 -33.02 12.39
CA ILE A 521 6.86 -33.95 11.37
C ILE A 521 7.52 -33.62 10.03
N VAL A 522 8.30 -34.55 9.50
CA VAL A 522 8.95 -34.36 8.19
C VAL A 522 8.60 -35.53 7.26
N GLU A 523 7.82 -35.24 6.25
CA GLU A 523 7.51 -36.17 5.16
C GLU A 523 8.55 -36.01 4.05
N ARG A 524 9.26 -37.11 3.73
CA ARG A 524 10.32 -37.15 2.73
C ARG A 524 9.93 -38.13 1.63
N LYS A 525 9.84 -37.65 0.39
CA LYS A 525 9.43 -38.50 -0.72
C LYS A 525 10.26 -38.21 -1.96
N ASN A 526 10.86 -39.24 -2.52
CA ASN A 526 11.63 -39.24 -3.77
C ASN A 526 12.75 -38.17 -3.82
N ASN A 527 13.36 -37.81 -2.70
CA ASN A 527 14.42 -36.80 -2.68
C ASN A 527 15.78 -37.44 -2.99
N ARG A 528 16.70 -36.67 -3.55
CA ARG A 528 18.12 -36.97 -3.64
C ARG A 528 18.83 -36.26 -2.48
N GLU A 529 19.42 -37.06 -1.59
CA GLU A 529 20.04 -36.56 -0.36
C GLU A 529 21.57 -36.68 -0.35
#